data_f26393c3794ddd37983861602e7bba51
#
_entry.id   f26393c3794ddd37983861602e7bba51
#
_cell.length_a   1.000
_cell.length_b   1.000
_cell.length_c   1.000
_cell.angle_alpha   90.00
_cell.angle_beta   90.00
_cell.angle_gamma   90.00
#
_symmetry.space_group_name_H-M   'P 1'
#
loop_
_entity.id
_entity.type
_entity.pdbx_description
1 polymer ?
#
loop_
_entity_poly.entity_id
_entity_poly.type
_entity_poly.pdbx_seq_one_letter_code
_entity_poly.pdbx_strand_id
1 'polypeptide(L)'
;MAGTDPIAEADADALFVLTAALLTPGRFPSVLGDDYPAACAALGLRPYAEGYGLVFGQDGHGARWTVVVDDVSLVAVAISSWDCGMAYDLSPDERSVVTGLPGWPLPVATVAPGVPAPHDPEPEEGDPAPLVPPSGAEWGPAQRRLGADEVALQWDAWRARVGDEGTAGGPPTAPSGAETTGAGTTPPGPYTGVRKALHELRGYLEEPPPVGRVRSASGMLRADGPGWSLVAKVDDMAFVLLDELPREVLPVTRGPQLPALLEALDEMAVRPS
;
A
#
# COMPACT_ATOMS: atom_id res chain seq x y z
N MET A 1 -22.59 7.16 -48.05
CA MET A 1 -22.36 8.10 -46.94
C MET A 1 -22.91 7.40 -45.71
N ALA A 2 -22.05 6.79 -44.93
CA ALA A 2 -22.44 6.19 -43.67
C ALA A 2 -22.68 7.36 -42.69
N GLY A 3 -23.90 7.51 -42.21
CA GLY A 3 -24.24 8.45 -41.17
C GLY A 3 -23.52 8.04 -39.88
N THR A 4 -22.68 8.88 -39.38
CA THR A 4 -22.12 8.78 -38.04
C THR A 4 -23.28 8.89 -37.08
N ASP A 5 -23.46 7.88 -36.27
CA ASP A 5 -24.55 7.81 -35.28
C ASP A 5 -24.32 8.92 -34.24
N PRO A 6 -25.25 9.86 -34.06
CA PRO A 6 -25.05 10.97 -33.10
C PRO A 6 -24.96 10.52 -31.63
N ILE A 7 -25.25 9.24 -31.36
CA ILE A 7 -25.07 8.64 -30.03
C ILE A 7 -23.57 8.39 -29.73
N ALA A 8 -22.74 8.18 -30.77
CA ALA A 8 -21.32 7.89 -30.58
C ALA A 8 -20.47 9.14 -30.20
N GLU A 9 -20.93 10.35 -30.52
CA GLU A 9 -20.20 11.57 -30.14
C GLU A 9 -20.56 12.09 -28.75
N ALA A 10 -21.75 11.77 -28.23
CA ALA A 10 -22.16 12.19 -26.88
C ALA A 10 -21.57 11.32 -25.77
N ASP A 11 -21.15 10.08 -26.11
CA ASP A 11 -20.56 9.13 -25.13
C ASP A 11 -19.02 9.11 -25.14
N ALA A 12 -18.36 9.87 -26.01
CA ALA A 12 -16.91 9.84 -26.10
C ALA A 12 -16.21 10.33 -24.83
N ASP A 13 -16.80 11.31 -24.15
CA ASP A 13 -16.30 11.89 -22.91
C ASP A 13 -16.87 11.19 -21.65
N ALA A 14 -17.79 10.24 -21.82
CA ALA A 14 -18.37 9.51 -20.69
C ALA A 14 -17.37 8.53 -20.09
N LEU A 15 -17.25 8.53 -18.77
CA LEU A 15 -16.42 7.57 -18.05
C LEU A 15 -17.20 6.28 -17.79
N PHE A 16 -16.78 5.19 -18.45
CA PHE A 16 -17.30 3.86 -18.18
C PHE A 16 -16.60 3.28 -16.96
N VAL A 17 -17.25 3.33 -15.81
CA VAL A 17 -16.67 2.88 -14.55
C VAL A 17 -16.55 1.37 -14.52
N LEU A 18 -15.36 0.86 -14.25
CA LEU A 18 -15.05 -0.57 -14.23
C LEU A 18 -14.96 -1.12 -12.83
N THR A 19 -14.38 -0.36 -11.91
CA THR A 19 -14.22 -0.72 -10.50
C THR A 19 -13.91 0.51 -9.66
N ALA A 20 -13.94 0.33 -8.34
CA ALA A 20 -13.56 1.36 -7.40
C ALA A 20 -12.76 0.77 -6.23
N ALA A 21 -12.02 1.61 -5.54
CA ALA A 21 -11.26 1.24 -4.35
C ALA A 21 -11.29 2.37 -3.32
N LEU A 22 -11.11 2.02 -2.05
CA LEU A 22 -10.95 3.01 -0.99
C LEU A 22 -9.46 3.27 -0.73
N LEU A 23 -9.12 4.53 -0.65
CA LEU A 23 -7.81 5.03 -0.23
C LEU A 23 -8.00 5.80 1.08
N THR A 24 -7.96 5.10 2.21
CA THR A 24 -8.20 5.67 3.53
C THR A 24 -7.07 5.30 4.49
N PRO A 25 -6.86 6.05 5.59
CA PRO A 25 -5.77 5.80 6.53
C PRO A 25 -5.73 4.38 7.10
N GLY A 26 -6.88 3.73 7.27
CA GLY A 26 -6.96 2.36 7.77
C GLY A 26 -7.21 1.31 6.69
N ARG A 27 -7.56 1.72 5.46
CA ARG A 27 -8.00 0.82 4.40
C ARG A 27 -7.64 1.39 3.03
N PHE A 28 -6.51 0.99 2.50
CA PHE A 28 -5.99 1.47 1.22
C PHE A 28 -5.45 0.31 0.38
N PRO A 29 -5.36 0.46 -0.95
CA PRO A 29 -4.91 -0.61 -1.83
C PRO A 29 -3.46 -1.00 -1.55
N SER A 30 -3.21 -2.26 -1.18
CA SER A 30 -1.87 -2.78 -0.86
C SER A 30 -0.89 -2.64 -2.02
N VAL A 31 -1.36 -2.73 -3.27
CA VAL A 31 -0.53 -2.55 -4.48
C VAL A 31 -0.02 -1.11 -4.66
N LEU A 32 -0.62 -0.11 -3.99
CA LEU A 32 -0.06 1.24 -3.88
C LEU A 32 0.95 1.36 -2.75
N GLY A 33 1.21 0.28 -2.05
CA GLY A 33 2.23 0.19 -1.02
C GLY A 33 1.73 0.54 0.35
N ASP A 34 0.64 0.11 0.78
CA ASP A 34 0.17 -0.05 2.17
C ASP A 34 0.63 1.02 3.22
N ASP A 35 1.08 2.17 2.73
CA ASP A 35 1.43 3.38 3.48
C ASP A 35 0.58 4.50 2.91
N TYR A 36 -0.48 4.87 3.62
CA TYR A 36 -1.45 5.85 3.16
C TYR A 36 -0.81 7.18 2.72
N PRO A 37 0.10 7.80 3.48
CA PRO A 37 0.77 9.02 3.03
C PRO A 37 1.60 8.83 1.75
N ALA A 38 2.29 7.68 1.61
CA ALA A 38 3.06 7.39 0.39
C ALA A 38 2.15 7.14 -0.81
N ALA A 39 1.01 6.46 -0.62
CA ALA A 39 0.02 6.26 -1.67
C ALA A 39 -0.60 7.60 -2.12
N CYS A 40 -0.96 8.48 -1.18
CA CYS A 40 -1.42 9.83 -1.52
C CYS A 40 -0.37 10.62 -2.29
N ALA A 41 0.89 10.57 -1.88
CA ALA A 41 1.97 11.27 -2.58
C ALA A 41 2.17 10.75 -4.02
N ALA A 42 2.04 9.43 -4.23
CA ALA A 42 2.12 8.83 -5.57
C ALA A 42 0.99 9.28 -6.50
N LEU A 43 -0.14 9.67 -5.95
CA LEU A 43 -1.30 10.20 -6.67
C LEU A 43 -1.35 11.73 -6.69
N GLY A 44 -0.36 12.43 -6.13
CA GLY A 44 -0.35 13.89 -6.02
C GLY A 44 -1.38 14.45 -5.04
N LEU A 45 -1.85 13.65 -4.09
CA LEU A 45 -2.89 13.99 -3.12
C LEU A 45 -2.30 14.33 -1.73
N ARG A 46 -3.02 15.12 -0.95
CA ARG A 46 -2.72 15.32 0.47
C ARG A 46 -3.38 14.22 1.31
N PRO A 47 -2.71 13.64 2.32
CA PRO A 47 -3.27 12.58 3.15
C PRO A 47 -4.30 13.14 4.14
N TYR A 48 -5.57 13.20 3.76
CA TYR A 48 -6.67 13.57 4.63
C TYR A 48 -7.05 12.42 5.57
N ALA A 49 -7.59 12.78 6.74
CA ALA A 49 -8.02 11.79 7.75
C ALA A 49 -9.18 10.92 7.26
N GLU A 50 -10.08 11.48 6.49
CA GLU A 50 -11.23 10.79 5.89
C GLU A 50 -10.82 9.88 4.72
N GLY A 51 -9.74 10.23 4.02
CA GLY A 51 -9.28 9.50 2.84
C GLY A 51 -10.00 9.90 1.55
N TYR A 52 -9.94 9.02 0.56
CA TYR A 52 -10.49 9.22 -0.79
C TYR A 52 -11.13 7.95 -1.33
N GLY A 53 -12.07 8.11 -2.25
CA GLY A 53 -12.48 7.07 -3.17
C GLY A 53 -11.65 7.14 -4.46
N LEU A 54 -11.29 5.99 -5.01
CA LEU A 54 -10.67 5.88 -6.33
C LEU A 54 -11.63 5.16 -7.26
N VAL A 55 -12.00 5.80 -8.35
CA VAL A 55 -12.88 5.22 -9.39
C VAL A 55 -12.04 4.97 -10.63
N PHE A 56 -12.00 3.73 -11.09
CA PHE A 56 -11.24 3.32 -12.27
C PHE A 56 -12.19 3.11 -13.44
N GLY A 57 -11.95 3.81 -14.53
CA GLY A 57 -12.80 3.78 -15.70
C GLY A 57 -12.04 3.94 -17.01
N GLN A 58 -12.79 3.83 -18.10
CA GLN A 58 -12.35 4.11 -19.45
C GLN A 58 -13.27 5.18 -20.06
N ASP A 59 -12.73 6.07 -20.86
CA ASP A 59 -13.55 6.94 -21.70
C ASP A 59 -14.06 6.18 -22.96
N GLY A 60 -14.84 6.85 -23.80
CA GLY A 60 -15.41 6.25 -25.01
C GLY A 60 -14.37 5.82 -26.06
N HIS A 61 -13.14 6.27 -25.94
CA HIS A 61 -12.02 5.88 -26.78
C HIS A 61 -11.20 4.71 -26.22
N GLY A 62 -11.48 4.30 -24.98
CA GLY A 62 -10.75 3.24 -24.30
C GLY A 62 -9.56 3.74 -23.47
N ALA A 63 -9.34 5.05 -23.39
CA ALA A 63 -8.31 5.59 -22.52
C ALA A 63 -8.70 5.43 -21.06
N ARG A 64 -7.75 4.95 -20.25
CA ARG A 64 -7.98 4.63 -18.84
C ARG A 64 -7.71 5.81 -17.94
N TRP A 65 -8.61 6.01 -16.97
CA TRP A 65 -8.56 7.12 -16.03
C TRP A 65 -8.78 6.64 -14.60
N THR A 66 -8.12 7.30 -13.67
CA THR A 66 -8.40 7.20 -12.24
C THR A 66 -9.03 8.51 -11.77
N VAL A 67 -10.30 8.46 -11.39
CA VAL A 67 -10.99 9.60 -10.81
C VAL A 67 -10.94 9.49 -9.29
N VAL A 68 -10.40 10.52 -8.66
CA VAL A 68 -10.30 10.63 -7.20
C VAL A 68 -11.48 11.44 -6.70
N VAL A 69 -12.20 10.90 -5.74
CA VAL A 69 -13.37 11.53 -5.12
C VAL A 69 -13.17 11.67 -3.61
N ASP A 70 -13.74 12.71 -3.02
CA ASP A 70 -13.72 12.94 -1.58
C ASP A 70 -14.90 12.26 -0.84
N ASP A 71 -15.92 11.81 -1.56
CA ASP A 71 -17.03 11.05 -0.97
C ASP A 71 -16.69 9.56 -0.80
N VAL A 72 -15.93 9.27 0.23
CA VAL A 72 -15.55 7.89 0.60
C VAL A 72 -16.77 7.04 0.93
N SER A 73 -17.80 7.62 1.53
CA SER A 73 -19.02 6.93 1.95
C SER A 73 -19.78 6.38 0.74
N LEU A 74 -19.93 7.18 -0.31
CA LEU A 74 -20.60 6.77 -1.54
C LEU A 74 -19.87 5.62 -2.21
N VAL A 75 -18.53 5.73 -2.33
CA VAL A 75 -17.70 4.67 -2.92
C VAL A 75 -17.75 3.39 -2.08
N ALA A 76 -17.72 3.47 -0.76
CA ALA A 76 -17.84 2.31 0.12
C ALA A 76 -19.19 1.59 -0.05
N VAL A 77 -20.28 2.33 -0.15
CA VAL A 77 -21.63 1.77 -0.38
C VAL A 77 -21.70 1.12 -1.76
N ALA A 78 -21.16 1.76 -2.79
CA ALA A 78 -21.13 1.23 -4.14
C ALA A 78 -20.36 -0.10 -4.23
N ILE A 79 -19.18 -0.20 -3.62
CA ILE A 79 -18.40 -1.43 -3.55
C ILE A 79 -19.17 -2.53 -2.82
N SER A 80 -19.78 -2.23 -1.67
CA SER A 80 -20.58 -3.20 -0.90
C SER A 80 -21.80 -3.70 -1.68
N SER A 81 -22.45 -2.81 -2.42
CA SER A 81 -23.61 -3.17 -3.25
C SER A 81 -23.21 -4.07 -4.43
N TRP A 82 -22.05 -3.82 -5.00
CA TRP A 82 -21.51 -4.65 -6.06
C TRP A 82 -21.21 -6.08 -5.57
N ASP A 83 -20.57 -6.22 -4.43
CA ASP A 83 -20.29 -7.53 -3.80
C ASP A 83 -21.57 -8.34 -3.54
N CYS A 84 -22.69 -7.65 -3.28
CA CYS A 84 -24.02 -8.27 -3.14
C CYS A 84 -24.70 -8.59 -4.48
N GLY A 85 -24.06 -8.34 -5.62
CA GLY A 85 -24.64 -8.56 -6.96
C GLY A 85 -25.73 -7.57 -7.36
N MET A 86 -25.86 -6.45 -6.67
CA MET A 86 -26.76 -5.36 -7.04
C MET A 86 -26.10 -4.45 -8.07
N ALA A 87 -26.84 -4.08 -9.11
CA ALA A 87 -26.40 -3.05 -10.04
C ALA A 87 -26.35 -1.69 -9.32
N TYR A 88 -25.22 -1.03 -9.40
CA TYR A 88 -24.99 0.29 -8.82
C TYR A 88 -24.26 1.19 -9.81
N ASP A 89 -24.70 2.42 -9.94
CA ASP A 89 -24.00 3.44 -10.71
C ASP A 89 -22.88 4.02 -9.87
N LEU A 90 -21.63 3.77 -10.29
CA LEU A 90 -20.42 4.25 -9.63
C LEU A 90 -19.93 5.60 -10.17
N SER A 91 -20.68 6.20 -11.11
CA SER A 91 -20.31 7.53 -11.64
C SER A 91 -20.24 8.55 -10.51
N PRO A 92 -19.08 9.17 -10.27
CA PRO A 92 -18.95 10.15 -9.20
C PRO A 92 -19.75 11.43 -9.52
N ASP A 93 -20.34 12.06 -8.49
CA ASP A 93 -20.87 13.41 -8.63
C ASP A 93 -19.71 14.39 -8.90
N GLU A 94 -19.84 15.26 -9.88
CA GLU A 94 -18.81 16.24 -10.26
C GLU A 94 -18.32 17.08 -9.05
N ARG A 95 -19.17 17.27 -8.05
CA ARG A 95 -18.84 18.03 -6.84
C ARG A 95 -17.92 17.30 -5.89
N SER A 96 -17.91 15.96 -5.97
CA SER A 96 -17.03 15.11 -5.16
C SER A 96 -15.70 14.81 -5.87
N VAL A 97 -15.56 15.16 -7.14
CA VAL A 97 -14.32 14.91 -7.89
C VAL A 97 -13.22 15.85 -7.42
N VAL A 98 -12.15 15.27 -6.91
CA VAL A 98 -10.93 15.99 -6.50
C VAL A 98 -9.99 16.19 -7.68
N THR A 99 -9.79 15.13 -8.47
CA THR A 99 -8.94 15.16 -9.66
C THR A 99 -9.19 13.93 -10.54
N GLY A 100 -8.90 14.06 -11.82
CA GLY A 100 -8.79 12.95 -12.77
C GLY A 100 -7.33 12.73 -13.14
N LEU A 101 -6.85 11.50 -13.07
CA LEU A 101 -5.47 11.15 -13.35
C LEU A 101 -5.42 10.13 -14.50
N PRO A 102 -4.56 10.30 -15.50
CA PRO A 102 -4.47 9.36 -16.60
C PRO A 102 -3.94 8.00 -16.11
N GLY A 103 -4.48 6.92 -16.68
CA GLY A 103 -4.09 5.56 -16.33
C GLY A 103 -4.71 5.01 -15.05
N TRP A 104 -4.30 3.78 -14.68
CA TRP A 104 -4.71 3.10 -13.45
C TRP A 104 -3.50 2.74 -12.60
N PRO A 105 -3.47 3.10 -11.32
CA PRO A 105 -2.36 2.75 -10.43
C PRO A 105 -2.44 1.30 -9.92
N LEU A 106 -3.50 0.58 -10.27
CA LEU A 106 -3.72 -0.81 -9.90
C LEU A 106 -3.78 -1.71 -11.16
N PRO A 107 -3.42 -3.00 -11.06
CA PRO A 107 -3.59 -3.96 -12.16
C PRO A 107 -5.07 -4.32 -12.32
N VAL A 108 -5.79 -3.52 -13.06
CA VAL A 108 -7.20 -3.77 -13.40
C VAL A 108 -7.27 -4.55 -14.71
N ALA A 109 -7.93 -5.70 -14.71
CA ALA A 109 -8.00 -6.62 -15.86
C ALA A 109 -9.33 -6.55 -16.63
N THR A 110 -10.24 -5.65 -16.30
CA THR A 110 -11.54 -5.50 -16.92
C THR A 110 -11.54 -4.47 -18.05
N VAL A 111 -12.45 -4.63 -18.99
CA VAL A 111 -12.71 -3.70 -20.10
C VAL A 111 -14.18 -3.31 -20.09
N ALA A 112 -14.50 -2.08 -20.54
CA ALA A 112 -15.88 -1.66 -20.71
C ALA A 112 -16.49 -2.32 -21.95
N PRO A 113 -17.72 -2.89 -21.88
CA PRO A 113 -18.39 -3.48 -23.03
C PRO A 113 -18.64 -2.43 -24.12
N GLY A 114 -18.22 -2.75 -25.36
CA GLY A 114 -18.42 -1.89 -26.52
C GLY A 114 -17.44 -0.71 -26.64
N VAL A 115 -16.53 -0.57 -25.71
CA VAL A 115 -15.44 0.41 -25.74
C VAL A 115 -14.15 -0.26 -26.24
N PRO A 116 -13.25 0.44 -26.95
CA PRO A 116 -11.95 -0.08 -27.33
C PRO A 116 -11.16 -0.65 -26.16
N ALA A 117 -10.18 -1.53 -26.43
CA ALA A 117 -9.31 -2.09 -25.41
C ALA A 117 -8.62 -0.98 -24.59
N PRO A 118 -8.44 -1.17 -23.27
CA PRO A 118 -7.85 -0.14 -22.41
C PRO A 118 -6.42 0.17 -22.82
N HIS A 119 -6.13 1.45 -22.88
CA HIS A 119 -4.80 1.99 -23.15
C HIS A 119 -4.58 3.25 -22.32
N ASP A 120 -3.34 3.70 -22.18
CA ASP A 120 -3.09 5.01 -21.58
C ASP A 120 -3.51 6.12 -22.54
N PRO A 121 -4.05 7.24 -22.04
CA PRO A 121 -4.34 8.40 -22.90
C PRO A 121 -3.06 8.92 -23.56
N GLU A 122 -3.20 9.48 -24.76
CA GLU A 122 -2.08 10.16 -25.40
C GLU A 122 -1.73 11.43 -24.61
N PRO A 123 -0.48 11.59 -24.16
CA PRO A 123 -0.10 12.75 -23.36
C PRO A 123 -0.10 14.02 -24.22
N GLU A 124 -0.72 15.07 -23.71
CA GLU A 124 -0.58 16.41 -24.25
C GLU A 124 0.59 17.15 -23.58
N GLU A 125 1.02 18.29 -24.19
CA GLU A 125 2.14 19.07 -23.64
C GLU A 125 1.77 19.69 -22.27
N GLY A 126 2.40 19.19 -21.21
CA GLY A 126 2.16 19.62 -19.82
C GLY A 126 1.31 18.66 -18.99
N ASP A 127 0.79 17.59 -19.57
CA ASP A 127 0.04 16.59 -18.85
C ASP A 127 0.90 15.76 -17.90
N PRO A 128 0.35 15.30 -16.78
CA PRO A 128 1.03 14.34 -15.94
C PRO A 128 1.20 13.01 -16.66
N ALA A 129 2.27 12.30 -16.36
CA ALA A 129 2.48 10.95 -16.89
C ALA A 129 1.34 10.02 -16.48
N PRO A 130 0.94 9.07 -17.34
CA PRO A 130 -0.06 8.07 -17.01
C PRO A 130 0.28 7.30 -15.73
N LEU A 131 -0.71 7.09 -14.88
CA LEU A 131 -0.56 6.27 -13.67
C LEU A 131 -0.44 4.80 -14.05
N VAL A 132 0.67 4.18 -13.66
CA VAL A 132 0.92 2.77 -13.91
C VAL A 132 1.01 2.01 -12.60
N PRO A 133 0.62 0.71 -12.58
CA PRO A 133 0.83 -0.14 -11.41
C PRO A 133 2.32 -0.22 -11.06
N PRO A 134 2.68 -0.32 -9.75
CA PRO A 134 4.05 -0.58 -9.34
C PRO A 134 4.59 -1.86 -9.96
N SER A 135 5.87 -1.86 -10.34
CA SER A 135 6.52 -3.07 -10.88
C SER A 135 6.47 -4.21 -9.88
N GLY A 136 5.91 -5.36 -10.29
CA GLY A 136 5.97 -6.59 -9.49
C GLY A 136 7.31 -7.32 -9.57
N ALA A 137 8.19 -6.91 -10.49
CA ALA A 137 9.49 -7.55 -10.71
C ALA A 137 10.62 -6.96 -9.85
N GLU A 138 10.43 -5.73 -9.38
CA GLU A 138 11.44 -5.02 -8.60
C GLU A 138 11.01 -4.93 -7.14
N TRP A 139 11.96 -5.22 -6.22
CA TRP A 139 11.73 -4.98 -4.81
C TRP A 139 11.82 -3.47 -4.52
N GLY A 140 10.90 -2.98 -3.71
CA GLY A 140 10.83 -1.60 -3.30
C GLY A 140 9.69 -1.39 -2.31
N PRO A 141 9.31 -0.14 -2.00
CA PRO A 141 8.30 0.14 -0.98
C PRO A 141 6.99 -0.63 -1.16
N ALA A 142 6.44 -0.68 -2.39
CA ALA A 142 5.20 -1.39 -2.64
C ALA A 142 5.33 -2.91 -2.42
N GLN A 143 6.39 -3.52 -2.95
CA GLN A 143 6.62 -4.96 -2.81
C GLN A 143 6.94 -5.38 -1.38
N ARG A 144 7.69 -4.56 -0.64
CA ARG A 144 7.95 -4.78 0.78
C ARG A 144 6.66 -4.78 1.60
N ARG A 145 5.75 -3.85 1.32
CA ARG A 145 4.49 -3.73 2.03
C ARG A 145 3.52 -4.85 1.69
N LEU A 146 3.49 -5.32 0.42
CA LEU A 146 2.77 -6.53 0.03
C LEU A 146 3.33 -7.77 0.76
N GLY A 147 4.66 -7.89 0.89
CA GLY A 147 5.29 -8.94 1.69
C GLY A 147 4.91 -8.86 3.16
N ALA A 148 4.76 -7.65 3.71
CA ALA A 148 4.28 -7.46 5.06
C ALA A 148 2.80 -7.86 5.24
N ASP A 149 1.95 -7.64 4.24
CA ASP A 149 0.57 -8.16 4.24
C ASP A 149 0.55 -9.69 4.25
N GLU A 150 1.41 -10.31 3.45
CA GLU A 150 1.53 -11.77 3.43
C GLU A 150 1.96 -12.33 4.79
N VAL A 151 2.93 -11.69 5.46
CA VAL A 151 3.33 -12.06 6.82
C VAL A 151 2.15 -11.93 7.79
N ALA A 152 1.36 -10.87 7.71
CA ALA A 152 0.19 -10.68 8.55
C ALA A 152 -0.88 -11.76 8.31
N LEU A 153 -1.16 -12.10 7.06
CA LEU A 153 -2.14 -13.13 6.68
C LEU A 153 -1.69 -14.54 7.08
N GLN A 154 -0.39 -14.81 7.05
CA GLN A 154 0.21 -16.12 7.33
C GLN A 154 0.98 -16.11 8.66
N TRP A 155 0.56 -15.31 9.62
CA TRP A 155 1.28 -15.08 10.88
C TRP A 155 1.74 -16.37 11.58
N ASP A 156 0.85 -17.33 11.75
CA ASP A 156 1.16 -18.56 12.49
C ASP A 156 2.23 -19.39 11.77
N ALA A 157 2.25 -19.41 10.44
CA ALA A 157 3.26 -20.09 9.67
C ALA A 157 4.63 -19.40 9.80
N TRP A 158 4.67 -18.08 9.78
CA TRP A 158 5.91 -17.31 9.97
C TRP A 158 6.44 -17.45 11.40
N ARG A 159 5.54 -17.40 12.37
CA ARG A 159 5.90 -17.59 13.78
C ARG A 159 6.47 -18.97 14.06
N ALA A 160 5.92 -20.03 13.45
CA ALA A 160 6.40 -21.40 13.64
C ALA A 160 7.85 -21.57 13.12
N ARG A 161 8.23 -20.93 12.01
CA ARG A 161 9.61 -20.96 11.48
C ARG A 161 10.62 -20.43 12.51
N VAL A 162 10.29 -19.33 13.19
CA VAL A 162 11.18 -18.77 14.23
C VAL A 162 11.33 -19.73 15.43
N GLY A 163 10.27 -20.48 15.77
CA GLY A 163 10.32 -21.50 16.81
C GLY A 163 11.24 -22.70 16.48
N ASP A 164 11.21 -23.14 15.23
CA ASP A 164 12.04 -24.23 14.74
C ASP A 164 13.53 -23.83 14.61
N GLU A 165 13.82 -22.62 14.14
CA GLU A 165 15.21 -22.11 14.05
C GLU A 165 15.83 -21.89 15.45
N GLY A 166 15.03 -21.55 16.43
CA GLY A 166 15.47 -21.42 17.84
C GLY A 166 15.88 -22.72 18.51
N THR A 167 15.42 -23.87 17.98
CA THR A 167 15.81 -25.21 18.45
C THR A 167 17.03 -25.80 17.73
N ALA A 168 17.40 -25.27 16.56
CA ALA A 168 18.49 -25.78 15.72
C ALA A 168 19.78 -24.95 15.76
N GLY A 169 19.77 -23.76 16.36
CA GLY A 169 20.94 -22.88 16.40
C GLY A 169 21.09 -22.19 17.73
N GLY A 170 22.16 -22.54 18.47
CA GLY A 170 22.63 -21.71 19.59
C GLY A 170 22.98 -20.30 19.10
N PRO A 171 23.12 -19.30 20.01
CA PRO A 171 23.39 -17.92 19.64
C PRO A 171 24.60 -17.88 18.69
N PRO A 172 24.56 -17.14 17.56
CA PRO A 172 25.71 -17.00 16.70
C PRO A 172 26.81 -16.35 17.53
N THR A 173 27.84 -17.16 17.79
CA THR A 173 29.08 -16.72 18.43
C THR A 173 29.69 -15.68 17.52
N ALA A 174 29.86 -14.48 18.03
CA ALA A 174 30.60 -13.44 17.34
C ALA A 174 31.97 -13.98 16.91
N PRO A 175 32.41 -13.84 15.65
CA PRO A 175 33.77 -14.15 15.28
C PRO A 175 34.69 -13.15 15.97
N SER A 176 35.46 -13.66 16.93
CA SER A 176 36.56 -12.96 17.54
C SER A 176 37.72 -12.91 16.55
N GLY A 177 38.12 -11.69 16.17
CA GLY A 177 39.48 -11.41 15.72
C GLY A 177 39.81 -11.73 14.27
N ALA A 178 39.73 -10.71 13.41
CA ALA A 178 40.77 -10.43 12.41
C ALA A 178 40.68 -8.95 12.05
N GLU A 179 41.65 -8.17 12.50
CA GLU A 179 41.94 -6.85 11.96
C GLU A 179 42.34 -6.99 10.49
N THR A 180 41.58 -6.42 9.61
CA THR A 180 42.04 -6.10 8.26
C THR A 180 41.56 -4.70 7.90
N THR A 181 42.51 -3.80 7.87
CA THR A 181 42.43 -2.47 7.27
C THR A 181 42.06 -2.58 5.80
N GLY A 182 40.85 -2.15 5.47
CA GLY A 182 40.40 -1.98 4.11
C GLY A 182 39.15 -1.10 4.14
N ALA A 183 39.26 0.13 3.67
CA ALA A 183 38.14 1.04 3.49
C ALA A 183 37.23 0.54 2.36
N GLY A 184 36.36 -0.40 2.67
CA GLY A 184 35.26 -0.85 1.84
C GLY A 184 33.98 -0.66 2.67
N THR A 185 33.00 0.05 2.13
CA THR A 185 31.68 0.20 2.73
C THR A 185 31.03 -1.18 2.76
N THR A 186 31.18 -1.91 3.85
CA THR A 186 30.47 -3.16 4.08
C THR A 186 28.98 -2.82 4.14
N PRO A 187 28.09 -3.47 3.38
CA PRO A 187 26.66 -3.25 3.51
C PRO A 187 26.23 -3.51 4.96
N PRO A 188 25.38 -2.66 5.54
CA PRO A 188 24.90 -2.85 6.90
C PRO A 188 24.26 -4.23 7.04
N GLY A 189 24.70 -5.02 8.02
CA GLY A 189 24.11 -6.32 8.28
C GLY A 189 22.64 -6.21 8.70
N PRO A 190 21.84 -7.30 8.57
CA PRO A 190 20.38 -7.29 8.81
C PRO A 190 19.99 -6.68 10.16
N TYR A 191 20.78 -6.89 11.17
CA TYR A 191 20.57 -6.29 12.50
C TYR A 191 20.72 -4.77 12.56
N THR A 192 21.41 -4.16 11.62
CA THR A 192 21.55 -2.68 11.54
C THR A 192 20.25 -2.07 11.04
N GLY A 193 19.65 -2.63 9.99
CA GLY A 193 18.36 -2.18 9.47
C GLY A 193 17.22 -2.37 10.48
N VAL A 194 17.16 -3.51 11.17
CA VAL A 194 16.18 -3.76 12.23
C VAL A 194 16.34 -2.74 13.38
N ARG A 195 17.56 -2.46 13.81
CA ARG A 195 17.79 -1.44 14.87
C ARG A 195 17.38 -0.05 14.42
N LYS A 196 17.62 0.30 13.16
CA LYS A 196 17.17 1.57 12.58
C LYS A 196 15.64 1.65 12.60
N ALA A 197 14.93 0.64 12.11
CA ALA A 197 13.47 0.59 12.13
C ALA A 197 12.90 0.72 13.54
N LEU A 198 13.44 -0.01 14.52
CA LEU A 198 13.02 0.09 15.92
C LEU A 198 13.35 1.44 16.56
N HIS A 199 14.40 2.11 16.12
CA HIS A 199 14.72 3.46 16.58
C HIS A 199 13.72 4.48 16.04
N GLU A 200 13.40 4.41 14.75
CA GLU A 200 12.41 5.28 14.12
C GLU A 200 11.00 5.04 14.69
N LEU A 201 10.64 3.79 14.98
CA LEU A 201 9.38 3.46 15.65
C LEU A 201 9.27 4.10 17.04
N ARG A 202 10.37 4.18 17.80
CA ARG A 202 10.35 4.91 19.07
C ARG A 202 10.16 6.40 18.85
N GLY A 203 10.74 6.96 17.80
CA GLY A 203 10.51 8.34 17.41
C GLY A 203 9.05 8.66 17.15
N TYR A 204 8.26 7.70 16.66
CA TYR A 204 6.81 7.87 16.46
C TYR A 204 6.03 8.10 17.76
N LEU A 205 6.56 7.69 18.91
CA LEU A 205 5.95 7.96 20.20
C LEU A 205 6.21 9.40 20.69
N GLU A 206 7.31 10.00 20.24
CA GLU A 206 7.69 11.37 20.57
C GLU A 206 7.08 12.37 19.58
N GLU A 207 7.13 12.01 18.28
CA GLU A 207 6.56 12.77 17.18
C GLU A 207 5.69 11.84 16.33
N PRO A 208 4.34 11.88 16.48
CA PRO A 208 3.44 10.99 15.75
C PRO A 208 3.62 11.10 14.23
N PRO A 209 3.70 9.96 13.52
CA PRO A 209 3.83 9.96 12.07
C PRO A 209 2.54 10.43 11.40
N PRO A 210 2.56 10.75 10.08
CA PRO A 210 1.36 11.02 9.33
C PRO A 210 0.31 9.91 9.47
N VAL A 211 -0.96 10.30 9.47
CA VAL A 211 -2.11 9.39 9.65
C VAL A 211 -2.03 8.20 8.69
N GLY A 212 -2.21 7.00 9.21
CA GLY A 212 -2.22 5.76 8.44
C GLY A 212 -0.87 5.02 8.36
N ARG A 213 0.26 5.60 8.81
CA ARG A 213 1.53 4.87 8.88
C ARG A 213 1.57 3.83 9.97
N VAL A 214 0.83 4.04 11.05
CA VAL A 214 0.62 3.03 12.10
C VAL A 214 -0.85 2.68 12.11
N ARG A 215 -1.17 1.39 11.97
CA ARG A 215 -2.55 0.90 11.90
C ARG A 215 -2.67 -0.45 12.58
N SER A 216 -3.85 -0.72 13.09
CA SER A 216 -4.17 -2.00 13.75
C SER A 216 -5.45 -2.57 13.16
N ALA A 217 -5.40 -3.79 12.67
CA ALA A 217 -6.55 -4.50 12.13
C ALA A 217 -6.48 -5.99 12.47
N SER A 218 -7.60 -6.57 12.88
CA SER A 218 -7.70 -8.00 13.19
C SER A 218 -6.66 -8.51 14.20
N GLY A 219 -6.26 -7.67 15.15
CA GLY A 219 -5.23 -8.01 16.15
C GLY A 219 -3.79 -7.95 15.64
N MET A 220 -3.58 -7.46 14.42
CA MET A 220 -2.28 -7.24 13.83
C MET A 220 -1.94 -5.74 13.83
N LEU A 221 -0.77 -5.41 14.33
CA LEU A 221 -0.20 -4.08 14.27
C LEU A 221 0.70 -3.98 13.05
N ARG A 222 0.52 -2.93 12.28
CA ARG A 222 1.35 -2.58 11.13
C ARG A 222 1.93 -1.20 11.33
N ALA A 223 3.21 -1.06 11.01
CA ALA A 223 3.86 0.24 10.94
C ALA A 223 4.81 0.29 9.75
N ASP A 224 4.80 1.42 9.05
CA ASP A 224 5.62 1.65 7.87
C ASP A 224 6.48 2.89 8.02
N GLY A 225 7.70 2.82 7.51
CA GLY A 225 8.65 3.92 7.49
C GLY A 225 9.55 3.89 6.25
N PRO A 226 10.45 4.87 6.13
CA PRO A 226 11.37 4.94 5.01
C PRO A 226 12.30 3.72 4.94
N GLY A 227 12.05 2.83 3.97
CA GLY A 227 12.85 1.64 3.74
C GLY A 227 12.56 0.44 4.64
N TRP A 228 11.52 0.48 5.49
CA TRP A 228 11.14 -0.63 6.35
C TRP A 228 9.62 -0.75 6.54
N SER A 229 9.16 -1.95 6.86
CA SER A 229 7.81 -2.23 7.36
C SER A 229 7.91 -3.15 8.57
N LEU A 230 7.03 -2.97 9.55
CA LEU A 230 6.88 -3.83 10.71
C LEU A 230 5.49 -4.46 10.71
N VAL A 231 5.44 -5.74 11.03
CA VAL A 231 4.21 -6.49 11.32
C VAL A 231 4.36 -7.11 12.70
N ALA A 232 3.39 -6.93 13.57
CA ALA A 232 3.47 -7.44 14.92
C ALA A 232 2.12 -7.89 15.48
N LYS A 233 2.16 -8.78 16.47
CA LYS A 233 1.10 -8.94 17.46
C LYS A 233 1.59 -8.39 18.78
N VAL A 234 0.79 -7.56 19.43
CA VAL A 234 1.18 -6.84 20.67
C VAL A 234 1.67 -7.80 21.76
N ASP A 235 1.01 -8.94 21.92
CA ASP A 235 1.32 -9.94 22.94
C ASP A 235 2.36 -10.98 22.52
N ASP A 236 2.90 -10.90 21.29
CA ASP A 236 3.78 -11.92 20.75
C ASP A 236 5.13 -11.32 20.31
N MET A 237 5.40 -11.22 19.07
CA MET A 237 6.66 -10.77 18.48
C MET A 237 6.39 -9.85 17.29
N ALA A 238 7.45 -9.40 16.64
CA ALA A 238 7.35 -8.63 15.42
C ALA A 238 8.24 -9.21 14.31
N PHE A 239 7.90 -8.89 13.08
CA PHE A 239 8.73 -9.10 11.90
C PHE A 239 9.03 -7.75 11.25
N VAL A 240 10.23 -7.57 10.76
CA VAL A 240 10.67 -6.39 10.00
C VAL A 240 11.07 -6.82 8.60
N LEU A 241 10.58 -6.09 7.61
CA LEU A 241 10.98 -6.19 6.21
C LEU A 241 11.73 -4.91 5.83
N LEU A 242 12.80 -5.05 5.07
CA LEU A 242 13.68 -3.94 4.68
C LEU A 242 13.81 -3.86 3.17
N ASP A 243 13.86 -2.65 2.61
CA ASP A 243 14.15 -2.45 1.18
C ASP A 243 15.57 -2.90 0.82
N GLU A 244 16.50 -2.79 1.77
CA GLU A 244 17.90 -3.20 1.59
C GLU A 244 18.10 -4.73 1.58
N LEU A 245 17.12 -5.49 2.09
CA LEU A 245 17.15 -6.95 2.18
C LEU A 245 15.88 -7.55 1.56
N PRO A 246 15.79 -7.51 0.21
CA PRO A 246 14.60 -7.98 -0.48
C PRO A 246 14.34 -9.46 -0.21
N ARG A 247 13.09 -9.78 0.08
CA ARG A 247 12.58 -11.14 0.38
C ARG A 247 13.01 -11.71 1.74
N GLU A 248 13.73 -10.96 2.55
CA GLU A 248 14.02 -11.36 3.93
C GLU A 248 12.94 -10.85 4.89
N VAL A 249 12.46 -11.74 5.74
CA VAL A 249 11.53 -11.43 6.84
C VAL A 249 12.29 -11.63 8.13
N LEU A 250 12.61 -10.52 8.80
CA LEU A 250 13.53 -10.51 9.93
C LEU A 250 12.75 -10.56 11.25
N PRO A 251 12.85 -11.63 12.04
CA PRO A 251 12.17 -11.71 13.31
C PRO A 251 12.77 -10.78 14.35
N VAL A 252 11.90 -10.10 15.08
CA VAL A 252 12.24 -9.33 16.27
C VAL A 252 11.66 -10.06 17.46
N THR A 253 12.51 -10.84 18.13
CA THR A 253 12.12 -11.59 19.31
C THR A 253 11.95 -10.67 20.51
N ARG A 254 11.17 -11.11 21.50
CA ARG A 254 10.87 -10.35 22.72
C ARG A 254 12.16 -9.95 23.46
N GLY A 255 12.55 -8.68 23.33
CA GLY A 255 13.41 -8.01 24.29
C GLY A 255 12.54 -7.26 25.30
N PRO A 256 13.10 -6.84 26.45
CA PRO A 256 12.32 -6.20 27.52
C PRO A 256 11.59 -4.91 27.11
N GLN A 257 11.98 -4.29 26.01
CA GLN A 257 11.42 -3.02 25.53
C GLN A 257 10.40 -3.19 24.41
N LEU A 258 10.33 -4.35 23.74
CA LEU A 258 9.44 -4.57 22.61
C LEU A 258 7.96 -4.54 22.99
N PRO A 259 7.50 -5.22 24.07
CA PRO A 259 6.09 -5.20 24.42
C PRO A 259 5.54 -3.80 24.67
N ALA A 260 6.23 -3.00 25.48
CA ALA A 260 5.81 -1.63 25.77
C ALA A 260 5.79 -0.73 24.52
N LEU A 261 6.72 -0.95 23.58
CA LEU A 261 6.71 -0.24 22.30
C LEU A 261 5.49 -0.64 21.45
N LEU A 262 5.18 -1.94 21.35
CA LEU A 262 4.04 -2.42 20.56
C LEU A 262 2.70 -1.97 21.16
N GLU A 263 2.56 -1.99 22.49
CA GLU A 263 1.37 -1.46 23.18
C GLU A 263 1.16 0.03 22.87
N ALA A 264 2.20 0.86 23.00
CA ALA A 264 2.11 2.29 22.73
C ALA A 264 1.81 2.58 21.25
N LEU A 265 2.36 1.80 20.31
CA LEU A 265 2.05 1.92 18.89
C LEU A 265 0.61 1.49 18.59
N ASP A 266 0.08 0.45 19.27
CA ASP A 266 -1.30 0.02 19.08
C ASP A 266 -2.32 1.05 19.61
N GLU A 267 -1.99 1.76 20.68
CA GLU A 267 -2.81 2.86 21.20
C GLU A 267 -2.96 4.01 20.19
N MET A 268 -1.90 4.33 19.46
CA MET A 268 -1.92 5.40 18.45
C MET A 268 -2.39 4.93 17.06
N ALA A 269 -2.53 3.63 16.84
CA ALA A 269 -2.82 3.05 15.54
C ALA A 269 -4.21 3.46 15.02
N VAL A 270 -4.29 3.80 13.73
CA VAL A 270 -5.57 3.93 13.05
C VAL A 270 -6.20 2.56 12.87
N ARG A 271 -7.51 2.47 13.17
CA ARG A 271 -8.29 1.25 13.00
C ARG A 271 -9.29 1.43 11.86
N PRO A 272 -9.40 0.46 10.93
CA PRO A 272 -10.46 0.51 9.92
C PRO A 272 -11.81 0.46 10.61
N SER A 273 -12.70 1.36 10.20
CA SER A 273 -14.09 1.44 10.66
C SER A 273 -14.95 0.39 10.00
#